data_abd6dd45d061a5b18a36f492df579cb5
#
_entry.id   abd6dd45d061a5b18a36f492df579cb5
#
_cell.length_a   1.000
_cell.length_b   1.000
_cell.length_c   1.000
_cell.angle_alpha   90.00
_cell.angle_beta   90.00
_cell.angle_gamma   90.00
#
_symmetry.space_group_name_H-M   'P 1'
#
loop_
_entity.id
_entity.type
_entity.pdbx_description
1 polymer ?
#
loop_
_entity_poly.entity_id
_entity_poly.type
_entity_poly.pdbx_seq_one_letter_code
_entity_poly.pdbx_strand_id
1 'polypeptide(L)'
;MLTSRLRVIFFIAALATLFSMPIRAASDSAKEQVWATELAFARTMTQRDIKAFGEFIADEAIFFAGTTALRGRGKVIEGWASLFSTPEAPFSWEPDQVEVLESGTLAISTGPVRAPTGKVIARFNSIWRLEGTNSWRIIFDKGSPPSPEPN
;
A
#
# COMPACT_ATOMS: atom_id res chain seq x y z
N MET A 1 71.46 4.23 31.40
CA MET A 1 70.80 3.14 30.61
C MET A 1 69.33 3.51 30.43
N LEU A 2 68.96 4.12 29.30
CA LEU A 2 67.63 4.49 28.95
C LEU A 2 67.03 3.44 28.01
N THR A 3 66.02 2.70 28.46
CA THR A 3 65.27 1.79 27.59
C THR A 3 64.02 2.46 27.07
N SER A 4 64.04 2.91 25.81
CA SER A 4 62.90 3.46 25.09
C SER A 4 61.94 2.28 24.75
N ARG A 5 60.70 2.39 25.26
CA ARG A 5 59.61 1.49 24.89
C ARG A 5 58.84 2.10 23.71
N LEU A 6 58.99 1.59 22.53
CA LEU A 6 58.24 1.92 21.32
C LEU A 6 56.82 1.33 21.45
N ARG A 7 55.82 2.21 21.58
CA ARG A 7 54.37 1.83 21.52
C ARG A 7 53.93 1.81 20.08
N VAL A 8 53.74 0.62 19.55
CA VAL A 8 53.10 0.45 18.24
C VAL A 8 51.60 0.59 18.42
N ILE A 9 51.04 1.64 17.88
CA ILE A 9 49.57 1.90 17.84
C ILE A 9 49.06 1.24 16.55
N PHE A 10 48.33 0.15 16.70
CA PHE A 10 47.57 -0.45 15.59
C PHE A 10 46.29 0.37 15.33
N PHE A 11 46.28 1.08 14.24
CA PHE A 11 45.04 1.65 13.69
C PHE A 11 44.24 0.54 13.00
N ILE A 12 43.17 0.07 13.62
CA ILE A 12 42.20 -0.81 12.99
C ILE A 12 41.27 0.12 12.16
N ALA A 13 41.53 0.18 10.85
CA ALA A 13 40.60 0.82 9.92
C ALA A 13 39.38 -0.12 9.75
N ALA A 14 38.27 0.21 10.41
CA ALA A 14 37.00 -0.46 10.18
C ALA A 14 36.48 -0.03 8.79
N LEU A 15 36.62 -0.90 7.81
CA LEU A 15 36.06 -0.75 6.48
C LEU A 15 34.54 -1.01 6.56
N ALA A 16 33.75 0.06 6.69
CA ALA A 16 32.30 0.01 6.60
C ALA A 16 31.91 -0.27 5.14
N THR A 17 31.67 -1.52 4.81
CA THR A 17 31.06 -1.92 3.53
C THR A 17 29.59 -1.49 3.55
N LEU A 18 29.29 -0.36 2.93
CA LEU A 18 27.92 0.06 2.60
C LEU A 18 27.35 -0.96 1.60
N PHE A 19 26.52 -1.84 2.09
CA PHE A 19 25.77 -2.80 1.28
C PHE A 19 24.67 -2.00 0.56
N SER A 20 24.99 -1.47 -0.63
CA SER A 20 24.00 -0.90 -1.52
C SER A 20 23.14 -2.02 -2.07
N MET A 21 21.92 -2.20 -1.55
CA MET A 21 20.96 -3.09 -2.19
C MET A 21 20.68 -2.57 -3.61
N PRO A 22 20.65 -3.44 -4.63
CA PRO A 22 20.30 -3.01 -5.98
C PRO A 22 18.86 -2.45 -5.97
N ILE A 23 18.67 -1.29 -6.61
CA ILE A 23 17.39 -0.55 -6.70
C ILE A 23 16.24 -1.47 -7.14
N ARG A 24 16.50 -2.43 -8.03
CA ARG A 24 15.51 -3.40 -8.50
C ARG A 24 15.00 -4.32 -7.39
N ALA A 25 15.86 -4.84 -6.51
CA ALA A 25 15.44 -5.69 -5.40
C ALA A 25 14.59 -4.92 -4.38
N ALA A 26 14.87 -3.63 -4.16
CA ALA A 26 14.07 -2.76 -3.31
C ALA A 26 12.68 -2.50 -3.91
N SER A 27 12.58 -2.29 -5.23
CA SER A 27 11.31 -2.12 -5.93
C SER A 27 10.46 -3.39 -5.92
N ASP A 28 11.07 -4.56 -6.14
CA ASP A 28 10.35 -5.85 -6.10
C ASP A 28 9.79 -6.10 -4.70
N SER A 29 10.58 -5.82 -3.64
CA SER A 29 10.12 -5.92 -2.25
C SER A 29 8.98 -4.94 -1.93
N ALA A 30 9.04 -3.69 -2.42
CA ALA A 30 7.98 -2.70 -2.24
C ALA A 30 6.68 -3.12 -2.98
N LYS A 31 6.80 -3.70 -4.16
CA LYS A 31 5.67 -4.25 -4.93
C LYS A 31 4.95 -5.37 -4.16
N GLU A 32 5.71 -6.30 -3.58
CA GLU A 32 5.16 -7.37 -2.74
C GLU A 32 4.46 -6.81 -1.49
N GLN A 33 5.04 -5.79 -0.85
CA GLN A 33 4.44 -5.12 0.31
C GLN A 33 3.10 -4.46 -0.06
N VAL A 34 3.04 -3.72 -1.16
CA VAL A 34 1.80 -3.07 -1.61
C VAL A 34 0.75 -4.10 -1.99
N TRP A 35 1.14 -5.18 -2.67
CA TRP A 35 0.24 -6.29 -2.98
C TRP A 35 -0.39 -6.89 -1.72
N ALA A 36 0.44 -7.24 -0.74
CA ALA A 36 -0.03 -7.79 0.54
C ALA A 36 -0.90 -6.80 1.32
N THR A 37 -0.55 -5.50 1.26
CA THR A 37 -1.31 -4.42 1.92
C THR A 37 -2.68 -4.25 1.27
N GLU A 38 -2.78 -4.27 -0.08
CA GLU A 38 -4.06 -4.20 -0.79
C GLU A 38 -4.95 -5.40 -0.46
N LEU A 39 -4.40 -6.62 -0.41
CA LEU A 39 -5.15 -7.79 0.02
C LEU A 39 -5.63 -7.68 1.48
N ALA A 40 -4.83 -7.10 2.36
CA ALA A 40 -5.22 -6.87 3.75
C ALA A 40 -6.33 -5.81 3.85
N PHE A 41 -6.25 -4.75 3.05
CA PHE A 41 -7.28 -3.72 2.93
C PHE A 41 -8.60 -4.33 2.41
N ALA A 42 -8.56 -5.11 1.34
CA ALA A 42 -9.75 -5.80 0.80
C ALA A 42 -10.41 -6.73 1.84
N ARG A 43 -9.61 -7.42 2.66
CA ARG A 43 -10.14 -8.28 3.73
C ARG A 43 -10.94 -7.53 4.78
N THR A 44 -10.67 -6.25 5.04
CA THR A 44 -11.47 -5.47 6.01
C THR A 44 -12.94 -5.39 5.59
N MET A 45 -13.23 -5.31 4.28
CA MET A 45 -14.59 -5.35 3.74
C MET A 45 -15.24 -6.73 4.01
N THR A 46 -14.55 -7.81 3.73
CA THR A 46 -15.06 -9.17 3.99
C THR A 46 -15.27 -9.43 5.49
N GLN A 47 -14.39 -8.90 6.33
CA GLN A 47 -14.47 -9.01 7.80
C GLN A 47 -15.46 -8.02 8.42
N ARG A 48 -16.03 -7.09 7.63
CA ARG A 48 -16.96 -6.04 8.08
C ARG A 48 -16.32 -5.10 9.12
N ASP A 49 -14.99 -4.92 9.08
CA ASP A 49 -14.22 -4.11 10.03
C ASP A 49 -13.88 -2.73 9.45
N ILE A 50 -14.82 -1.79 9.61
CA ILE A 50 -14.63 -0.40 9.16
C ILE A 50 -13.53 0.34 9.92
N LYS A 51 -13.24 -0.07 11.16
CA LYS A 51 -12.15 0.52 11.93
C LYS A 51 -10.80 0.11 11.31
N ALA A 52 -10.58 -1.17 11.07
CA ALA A 52 -9.39 -1.66 10.38
C ALA A 52 -9.28 -1.07 8.96
N PHE A 53 -10.41 -0.92 8.22
CA PHE A 53 -10.45 -0.23 6.93
C PHE A 53 -9.83 1.17 7.02
N GLY A 54 -10.19 1.95 8.04
CA GLY A 54 -9.66 3.30 8.26
C GLY A 54 -8.15 3.35 8.48
N GLU A 55 -7.54 2.29 9.01
CA GLU A 55 -6.09 2.25 9.27
C GLU A 55 -5.24 2.20 7.99
N PHE A 56 -5.80 1.82 6.85
CA PHE A 56 -5.12 1.83 5.56
C PHE A 56 -5.18 3.19 4.85
N ILE A 57 -5.96 4.14 5.36
CA ILE A 57 -6.26 5.41 4.70
C ILE A 57 -5.37 6.52 5.28
N ALA A 58 -4.68 7.28 4.44
CA ALA A 58 -3.93 8.46 4.87
C ALA A 58 -4.87 9.53 5.44
N ASP A 59 -4.39 10.38 6.36
CA ASP A 59 -5.21 11.42 6.98
C ASP A 59 -5.83 12.38 5.96
N GLU A 60 -5.10 12.69 4.89
CA GLU A 60 -5.50 13.61 3.82
C GLU A 60 -6.06 12.91 2.56
N ALA A 61 -6.30 11.60 2.62
CA ALA A 61 -6.73 10.82 1.45
C ALA A 61 -7.96 11.38 0.75
N ILE A 62 -8.06 11.13 -0.55
CA ILE A 62 -9.21 11.49 -1.37
C ILE A 62 -9.74 10.24 -2.05
N PHE A 63 -10.98 9.86 -1.72
CA PHE A 63 -11.71 8.78 -2.37
C PHE A 63 -12.81 9.35 -3.23
N PHE A 64 -13.01 8.79 -4.42
CA PHE A 64 -14.09 9.21 -5.31
C PHE A 64 -15.29 8.26 -5.22
N ALA A 65 -16.40 8.77 -4.74
CA ALA A 65 -17.72 8.12 -4.78
C ALA A 65 -18.49 8.69 -5.99
N GLY A 66 -18.36 8.05 -7.14
CA GLY A 66 -18.86 8.59 -8.41
C GLY A 66 -18.14 9.91 -8.76
N THR A 67 -18.88 11.01 -8.80
CA THR A 67 -18.34 12.36 -9.06
C THR A 67 -17.96 13.12 -7.79
N THR A 68 -18.32 12.60 -6.60
CA THR A 68 -18.08 13.25 -5.32
C THR A 68 -16.71 12.85 -4.76
N ALA A 69 -15.91 13.82 -4.34
CA ALA A 69 -14.64 13.59 -3.67
C ALA A 69 -14.81 13.61 -2.14
N LEU A 70 -14.60 12.49 -1.50
CA LEU A 70 -14.53 12.36 -0.04
C LEU A 70 -13.11 12.70 0.40
N ARG A 71 -12.93 13.81 1.11
CA ARG A 71 -11.62 14.34 1.48
C ARG A 71 -11.32 14.12 2.96
N GLY A 72 -10.19 13.45 3.22
CA GLY A 72 -9.73 13.09 4.55
C GLY A 72 -10.32 11.77 5.05
N ARG A 73 -9.52 11.03 5.85
CA ARG A 73 -9.87 9.71 6.41
C ARG A 73 -11.27 9.68 7.02
N GLY A 74 -11.63 10.68 7.85
CA GLY A 74 -12.93 10.72 8.52
C GLY A 74 -14.09 10.76 7.54
N LYS A 75 -14.00 11.58 6.48
CA LYS A 75 -15.05 11.65 5.45
C LYS A 75 -15.12 10.40 4.58
N VAL A 76 -14.00 9.74 4.35
CA VAL A 76 -13.98 8.45 3.66
C VAL A 76 -14.69 7.39 4.50
N ILE A 77 -14.37 7.27 5.79
CA ILE A 77 -15.02 6.32 6.72
C ILE A 77 -16.52 6.60 6.78
N GLU A 78 -16.94 7.87 6.94
CA GLU A 78 -18.35 8.27 6.96
C GLU A 78 -19.07 7.85 5.67
N GLY A 79 -18.48 8.15 4.51
CA GLY A 79 -19.08 7.80 3.21
C GLY A 79 -19.15 6.30 2.91
N TRP A 80 -18.26 5.51 3.51
CA TRP A 80 -18.23 4.05 3.35
C TRP A 80 -19.02 3.28 4.42
N ALA A 81 -19.45 3.94 5.50
CA ALA A 81 -20.09 3.29 6.65
C ALA A 81 -21.29 2.41 6.26
N SER A 82 -22.13 2.86 5.33
CA SER A 82 -23.28 2.11 4.85
C SER A 82 -22.90 0.79 4.18
N LEU A 83 -21.75 0.73 3.52
CA LEU A 83 -21.24 -0.48 2.88
C LEU A 83 -20.80 -1.54 3.90
N PHE A 84 -20.55 -1.15 5.15
CA PHE A 84 -20.17 -2.03 6.26
C PHE A 84 -21.35 -2.38 7.18
N SER A 85 -22.55 -1.83 6.95
CA SER A 85 -23.70 -1.99 7.85
C SER A 85 -24.45 -3.33 7.70
N THR A 86 -24.25 -4.03 6.57
CA THR A 86 -24.88 -5.35 6.31
C THR A 86 -23.98 -6.50 6.75
N PRO A 87 -24.51 -7.66 7.14
CA PRO A 87 -23.69 -8.83 7.51
C PRO A 87 -22.79 -9.32 6.38
N GLU A 88 -23.28 -9.26 5.15
CA GLU A 88 -22.55 -9.70 3.96
C GLU A 88 -21.88 -8.51 3.26
N ALA A 89 -20.67 -8.75 2.74
CA ALA A 89 -19.96 -7.76 1.96
C ALA A 89 -20.68 -7.53 0.62
N PRO A 90 -20.99 -6.27 0.23
CA PRO A 90 -21.69 -5.98 -1.02
C PRO A 90 -20.82 -6.25 -2.26
N PHE A 91 -19.53 -6.32 -2.10
CA PHE A 91 -18.54 -6.64 -3.12
C PHE A 91 -17.22 -7.07 -2.48
N SER A 92 -16.35 -7.64 -3.29
CA SER A 92 -14.96 -7.96 -2.96
C SER A 92 -14.03 -7.44 -4.04
N TRP A 93 -12.75 -7.32 -3.73
CA TRP A 93 -11.73 -6.97 -4.72
C TRP A 93 -10.39 -7.63 -4.38
N GLU A 94 -9.55 -7.74 -5.37
CA GLU A 94 -8.17 -8.21 -5.26
C GLU A 94 -7.31 -7.52 -6.32
N PRO A 95 -6.02 -7.26 -6.04
CA PRO A 95 -5.14 -6.68 -7.05
C PRO A 95 -4.82 -7.71 -8.14
N ASP A 96 -4.78 -7.27 -9.39
CA ASP A 96 -4.22 -8.01 -10.52
C ASP A 96 -2.98 -7.32 -11.09
N GLN A 97 -2.73 -6.07 -10.67
CA GLN A 97 -1.54 -5.31 -11.04
C GLN A 97 -1.13 -4.37 -9.89
N VAL A 98 0.17 -4.30 -9.65
CA VAL A 98 0.81 -3.33 -8.75
C VAL A 98 2.06 -2.79 -9.43
N GLU A 99 2.22 -1.47 -9.45
CA GLU A 99 3.44 -0.80 -9.91
C GLU A 99 3.94 0.17 -8.85
N VAL A 100 5.26 0.22 -8.69
CA VAL A 100 5.94 1.08 -7.71
C VAL A 100 6.89 2.00 -8.44
N LEU A 101 6.91 3.29 -8.09
CA LEU A 101 7.89 4.22 -8.63
C LEU A 101 9.32 3.84 -8.19
N GLU A 102 10.33 4.22 -8.98
CA GLU A 102 11.74 3.99 -8.66
C GLU A 102 12.15 4.56 -7.30
N SER A 103 11.48 5.62 -6.85
CA SER A 103 11.68 6.19 -5.50
C SER A 103 11.33 5.23 -4.37
N GLY A 104 10.53 4.18 -4.65
CA GLY A 104 10.03 3.25 -3.64
C GLY A 104 9.01 3.85 -2.67
N THR A 105 8.50 5.07 -2.92
CA THR A 105 7.65 5.81 -1.98
C THR A 105 6.20 5.96 -2.42
N LEU A 106 5.91 5.73 -3.71
CA LEU A 106 4.57 5.76 -4.29
C LEU A 106 4.33 4.52 -5.13
N ALA A 107 3.12 4.00 -5.05
CA ALA A 107 2.68 2.85 -5.81
C ALA A 107 1.23 3.01 -6.26
N ILE A 108 0.86 2.27 -7.30
CA ILE A 108 -0.52 2.06 -7.69
C ILE A 108 -0.85 0.57 -7.64
N SER A 109 -2.02 0.24 -7.13
CA SER A 109 -2.65 -1.08 -7.28
C SER A 109 -3.98 -0.92 -8.00
N THR A 110 -4.31 -1.91 -8.81
CA THR A 110 -5.59 -1.98 -9.50
C THR A 110 -6.03 -3.43 -9.62
N GLY A 111 -7.32 -3.64 -9.82
CA GLY A 111 -7.88 -4.97 -9.97
C GLY A 111 -9.40 -4.98 -10.10
N PRO A 112 -9.98 -6.16 -10.36
CA PRO A 112 -11.42 -6.31 -10.50
C PRO A 112 -12.13 -6.15 -9.15
N VAL A 113 -13.28 -5.48 -9.20
CA VAL A 113 -14.28 -5.47 -8.13
C VAL A 113 -15.39 -6.43 -8.55
N ARG A 114 -15.76 -7.36 -7.67
CA ARG A 114 -16.73 -8.42 -7.93
C ARG A 114 -17.94 -8.30 -7.02
N ALA A 115 -19.13 -8.45 -7.61
CA ALA A 115 -20.35 -8.68 -6.84
C ALA A 115 -20.29 -10.04 -6.12
N PRO A 116 -21.16 -10.30 -5.12
CA PRO A 116 -21.24 -11.60 -4.44
C PRO A 116 -21.48 -12.79 -5.39
N THR A 117 -22.04 -12.54 -6.56
CA THR A 117 -22.22 -13.55 -7.63
C THR A 117 -20.93 -13.90 -8.38
N GLY A 118 -19.81 -13.22 -8.09
CA GLY A 118 -18.53 -13.35 -8.80
C GLY A 118 -18.42 -12.49 -10.06
N LYS A 119 -19.51 -11.85 -10.51
CA LYS A 119 -19.49 -10.96 -11.69
C LYS A 119 -18.59 -9.75 -11.44
N VAL A 120 -17.71 -9.44 -12.38
CA VAL A 120 -16.92 -8.19 -12.35
C VAL A 120 -17.86 -7.01 -12.64
N ILE A 121 -17.92 -6.05 -11.72
CA ILE A 121 -18.80 -4.88 -11.77
C ILE A 121 -18.05 -3.56 -11.92
N ALA A 122 -16.76 -3.54 -11.57
CA ALA A 122 -15.90 -2.36 -11.66
C ALA A 122 -14.42 -2.78 -11.61
N ARG A 123 -13.53 -1.80 -11.69
CA ARG A 123 -12.13 -1.91 -11.26
C ARG A 123 -11.87 -0.88 -10.17
N PHE A 124 -11.09 -1.24 -9.16
CA PHE A 124 -10.52 -0.29 -8.22
C PHE A 124 -9.17 0.22 -8.74
N ASN A 125 -8.79 1.40 -8.28
CA ASN A 125 -7.48 2.00 -8.52
C ASN A 125 -7.10 2.78 -7.26
N SER A 126 -6.14 2.25 -6.51
CA SER A 126 -5.65 2.84 -5.27
C SER A 126 -4.23 3.32 -5.46
N ILE A 127 -3.94 4.56 -5.05
CA ILE A 127 -2.58 5.09 -5.01
C ILE A 127 -2.12 5.08 -3.56
N TRP A 128 -1.00 4.40 -3.34
CA TRP A 128 -0.37 4.17 -2.05
C TRP A 128 0.85 5.05 -1.88
N ARG A 129 1.03 5.58 -0.67
CA ARG A 129 2.23 6.30 -0.24
C ARG A 129 2.85 5.58 0.95
N LEU A 130 4.18 5.44 0.93
CA LEU A 130 4.94 4.93 2.07
C LEU A 130 5.09 6.03 3.11
N GLU A 131 4.46 5.88 4.29
CA GLU A 131 4.46 6.88 5.38
C GLU A 131 5.37 6.50 6.55
N GLY A 132 6.00 5.35 6.49
CA GLY A 132 6.91 4.85 7.53
C GLY A 132 7.51 3.51 7.13
N THR A 133 8.27 2.89 7.99
CA THR A 133 8.86 1.57 7.69
C THR A 133 7.75 0.56 7.38
N ASN A 134 7.66 0.13 6.12
CA ASN A 134 6.65 -0.80 5.61
C ASN A 134 5.19 -0.35 5.87
N SER A 135 4.95 0.93 6.06
CA SER A 135 3.62 1.49 6.35
C SER A 135 3.06 2.20 5.13
N TRP A 136 2.36 1.47 4.29
CA TRP A 136 1.68 2.00 3.12
C TRP A 136 0.28 2.50 3.49
N ARG A 137 -0.09 3.70 2.98
CA ARG A 137 -1.42 4.31 3.13
C ARG A 137 -1.96 4.75 1.79
N ILE A 138 -3.27 4.56 1.58
CA ILE A 138 -3.96 5.05 0.39
C ILE A 138 -4.09 6.57 0.49
N ILE A 139 -3.62 7.28 -0.54
CA ILE A 139 -3.78 8.73 -0.69
C ILE A 139 -4.85 9.11 -1.71
N PHE A 140 -5.07 8.26 -2.73
CA PHE A 140 -6.16 8.41 -3.69
C PHE A 140 -6.78 7.05 -3.99
N ASP A 141 -8.12 7.03 -4.10
CA ASP A 141 -8.85 5.87 -4.59
C ASP A 141 -9.97 6.30 -5.54
N LYS A 142 -10.10 5.57 -6.65
CA LYS A 142 -11.15 5.81 -7.63
C LYS A 142 -11.53 4.53 -8.36
N GLY A 143 -12.80 4.18 -8.29
CA GLY A 143 -13.36 3.14 -9.14
C GLY A 143 -13.45 3.58 -10.61
N SER A 144 -13.35 2.61 -11.52
CA SER A 144 -13.56 2.76 -12.95
C SER A 144 -14.46 1.64 -13.48
N PRO A 145 -15.06 1.79 -14.68
CA PRO A 145 -15.78 0.69 -15.33
C PRO A 145 -14.92 -0.58 -15.44
N PRO A 146 -15.54 -1.77 -15.53
CA PRO A 146 -14.80 -3.01 -15.82
C PRO A 146 -13.98 -2.87 -17.10
N SER A 147 -12.82 -3.54 -17.17
CA SER A 147 -12.09 -3.64 -18.42
C SER A 147 -12.97 -4.36 -19.45
N PRO A 148 -12.91 -3.97 -20.75
CA PRO A 148 -13.55 -4.74 -21.80
C PRO A 148 -13.05 -6.19 -21.78
N GLU A 149 -13.95 -7.15 -22.00
CA GLU A 149 -13.54 -8.54 -22.21
C GLU A 149 -12.62 -8.60 -23.44
N PRO A 150 -11.50 -9.35 -23.38
CA PRO A 150 -10.67 -9.56 -24.56
C PRO A 150 -11.50 -10.30 -25.63
N ASN A 151 -11.53 -9.72 -26.83
CA ASN A 151 -12.19 -10.32 -28.01
C ASN A 151 -11.49 -11.63 -28.42
#